data_0dc5d637122efac8161507ae7ba9d718
#
_entry.id   0dc5d637122efac8161507ae7ba9d718
#
_cell.length_a   1.000
_cell.length_b   1.000
_cell.length_c   1.000
_cell.angle_alpha   90.00
_cell.angle_beta   90.00
_cell.angle_gamma   90.00
#
_symmetry.space_group_name_H-M   'P 1'
#
loop_
_entity.id
_entity.type
_entity.pdbx_description
1 polymer ?
#
loop_
_entity_poly.entity_id
_entity_poly.type
_entity_poly.pdbx_seq_one_letter_code
_entity_poly.pdbx_strand_id
1 'polypeptide(L)'
;MKQNHSWKGWFSSVRAWGCSVQEKRSYNTLRFPMTNRLILLLYPLFIVCMAELNQDKYPSKLVLFISEHPTIMLFNVLIAALIFTGLLLLFRSGWFSMLVESVIYMALSITELFKYNTNGNHLIMTDMKLARSLKSLTSFAYIKITPRLILYLAICLGFILLAFWFNPRLRKRTKLRKRLLPGLACLICCVMVVTVPAVSRPVYALFRLDTKEADNTFILNEKFENNGFLAFFMQTGSENLSNQLDEPADYAEDSDNAIRQYLASDVAETNFKNGVKPNVIEIMSESFADFRVFSKELEELGYTGLDSYYAGLDKAASMGTEGKFIVPTYASYTVRTEFEMLFGLPVKSLNDPNMPQRMLLDRQQPTIPSYYKSWGYTTAYVHPFQSSFYSRKRIYSNFRFDTMIFEDDFTVPVTTYGEYIDDNVVYDQIESLIASSSEPLYLHATTMQNHQPYSDGDSDDEFLNYLSRIQHSADGLAEMLEHLSEANEPTIVLFIGDHFPSLRGDNGIYNQLNITSENCSDLYEQHYILWNNFNMDISDMPRYRDIMHLVAHVLFQYRHA
;
A
#
# COMPACT_ATOMS: atom_id res chain seq x y z
N MET A 1 -58.67 -23.20 -5.68
CA MET A 1 -58.59 -22.59 -4.34
C MET A 1 -57.18 -22.07 -4.13
N LYS A 2 -56.98 -20.74 -4.34
CA LYS A 2 -55.70 -20.08 -4.03
C LYS A 2 -55.68 -19.71 -2.54
N GLN A 3 -54.80 -20.34 -1.79
CA GLN A 3 -54.52 -19.91 -0.41
C GLN A 3 -53.81 -18.57 -0.45
N ASN A 4 -54.54 -17.51 -0.15
CA ASN A 4 -53.99 -16.23 0.19
C ASN A 4 -53.28 -16.34 1.57
N HIS A 5 -52.01 -16.68 1.62
CA HIS A 5 -51.21 -16.50 2.82
C HIS A 5 -51.07 -15.00 3.07
N SER A 6 -51.91 -14.51 3.96
CA SER A 6 -52.01 -13.10 4.34
C SER A 6 -50.68 -12.66 5.02
N TRP A 7 -49.94 -11.81 4.36
CA TRP A 7 -48.77 -11.10 4.91
C TRP A 7 -49.06 -10.49 6.30
N LYS A 8 -50.32 -10.14 6.58
CA LYS A 8 -50.78 -9.67 7.91
C LYS A 8 -50.64 -10.73 9.01
N GLY A 9 -50.88 -12.01 8.71
CA GLY A 9 -50.70 -13.12 9.65
C GLY A 9 -49.20 -13.33 9.99
N TRP A 10 -48.34 -13.26 8.99
CA TRP A 10 -46.89 -13.37 9.20
C TRP A 10 -46.36 -12.21 10.03
N PHE A 11 -46.71 -10.94 9.71
CA PHE A 11 -46.33 -9.77 10.51
C PHE A 11 -46.84 -9.82 11.96
N SER A 12 -48.05 -10.32 12.19
CA SER A 12 -48.56 -10.48 13.55
C SER A 12 -47.82 -11.56 14.36
N SER A 13 -47.44 -12.67 13.73
CA SER A 13 -46.64 -13.72 14.33
C SER A 13 -45.21 -13.25 14.67
N VAL A 14 -44.57 -12.55 13.76
CA VAL A 14 -43.23 -11.94 13.98
C VAL A 14 -43.29 -10.92 15.13
N ARG A 15 -44.34 -10.09 15.18
CA ARG A 15 -44.54 -9.11 16.25
C ARG A 15 -44.79 -9.77 17.61
N ALA A 16 -45.61 -10.82 17.67
CA ALA A 16 -45.87 -11.59 18.89
C ALA A 16 -44.60 -12.30 19.38
N TRP A 17 -43.81 -12.88 18.47
CA TRP A 17 -42.52 -13.48 18.78
C TRP A 17 -41.53 -12.42 19.30
N GLY A 18 -41.45 -11.25 18.66
CA GLY A 18 -40.63 -10.15 19.11
C GLY A 18 -40.97 -9.65 20.51
N CYS A 19 -42.26 -9.53 20.85
CA CYS A 19 -42.72 -9.20 22.21
C CYS A 19 -42.30 -10.25 23.24
N SER A 20 -42.48 -11.54 22.94
CA SER A 20 -42.09 -12.66 23.82
C SER A 20 -40.57 -12.68 24.07
N VAL A 21 -39.77 -12.46 23.04
CA VAL A 21 -38.31 -12.36 23.16
C VAL A 21 -37.92 -11.17 24.03
N GLN A 22 -38.55 -10.01 23.85
CA GLN A 22 -38.27 -8.81 24.63
C GLN A 22 -38.64 -8.97 26.11
N GLU A 23 -39.73 -9.64 26.44
CA GLU A 23 -40.11 -9.97 27.82
C GLU A 23 -39.10 -10.90 28.49
N LYS A 24 -38.71 -12.00 27.83
CA LYS A 24 -37.68 -12.91 28.33
C LYS A 24 -36.33 -12.20 28.57
N ARG A 25 -35.90 -11.33 27.65
CA ARG A 25 -34.67 -10.56 27.81
C ARG A 25 -34.74 -9.57 28.98
N SER A 26 -35.88 -8.94 29.20
CA SER A 26 -36.09 -8.05 30.35
C SER A 26 -36.06 -8.81 31.66
N TYR A 27 -36.62 -10.01 31.68
CA TYR A 27 -36.57 -10.92 32.83
C TYR A 27 -35.11 -11.36 33.12
N ASN A 28 -34.37 -11.77 32.13
CA ASN A 28 -32.96 -12.16 32.25
C ASN A 28 -32.08 -11.05 32.82
N THR A 29 -32.33 -9.80 32.42
CA THR A 29 -31.59 -8.63 32.96
C THR A 29 -31.72 -8.53 34.49
N LEU A 30 -32.89 -8.84 35.03
CA LEU A 30 -33.17 -8.77 36.48
C LEU A 30 -32.72 -10.04 37.21
N ARG A 31 -32.86 -11.20 36.59
CA ARG A 31 -32.58 -12.51 37.22
C ARG A 31 -31.09 -12.80 37.31
N PHE A 32 -30.29 -12.33 36.35
CA PHE A 32 -28.86 -12.65 36.22
C PHE A 32 -27.94 -11.41 36.31
N PRO A 33 -27.99 -10.64 37.42
CA PRO A 33 -27.22 -9.39 37.49
C PRO A 33 -25.70 -9.62 37.52
N MET A 34 -25.23 -10.72 38.10
CA MET A 34 -23.80 -11.07 38.14
C MET A 34 -23.30 -11.47 36.77
N THR A 35 -24.03 -12.30 36.02
CA THR A 35 -23.70 -12.69 34.65
C THR A 35 -23.62 -11.47 33.74
N ASN A 36 -24.58 -10.55 33.87
CA ASN A 36 -24.57 -9.30 33.11
C ASN A 36 -23.33 -8.43 33.41
N ARG A 37 -22.91 -8.36 34.67
CA ARG A 37 -21.67 -7.63 35.04
C ARG A 37 -20.43 -8.31 34.49
N LEU A 38 -20.37 -9.65 34.57
CA LEU A 38 -19.25 -10.42 34.01
C LEU A 38 -19.14 -10.25 32.49
N ILE A 39 -20.26 -10.34 31.76
CA ILE A 39 -20.28 -10.11 30.32
C ILE A 39 -19.72 -8.71 29.97
N LEU A 40 -20.16 -7.66 30.69
CA LEU A 40 -19.66 -6.29 30.45
C LEU A 40 -18.19 -6.16 30.80
N LEU A 41 -17.71 -6.80 31.87
CA LEU A 41 -16.31 -6.69 32.31
C LEU A 41 -15.35 -7.47 31.43
N LEU A 42 -15.74 -8.67 30.99
CA LEU A 42 -14.87 -9.55 30.21
C LEU A 42 -14.83 -9.18 28.72
N TYR A 43 -15.82 -8.44 28.23
CA TYR A 43 -15.93 -8.14 26.81
C TYR A 43 -14.71 -7.41 26.22
N PRO A 44 -14.10 -6.38 26.85
CA PRO A 44 -12.93 -5.72 26.27
C PRO A 44 -11.72 -6.65 26.09
N LEU A 45 -11.49 -7.53 27.05
CA LEU A 45 -10.46 -8.56 26.93
C LEU A 45 -10.81 -9.55 25.80
N PHE A 46 -12.06 -9.98 25.74
CA PHE A 46 -12.55 -10.92 24.73
C PHE A 46 -12.34 -10.36 23.32
N ILE A 47 -12.75 -9.13 23.05
CA ILE A 47 -12.67 -8.56 21.69
C ILE A 47 -11.22 -8.33 21.23
N VAL A 48 -10.33 -7.93 22.14
CA VAL A 48 -8.90 -7.81 21.85
C VAL A 48 -8.29 -9.18 21.50
N CYS A 49 -8.59 -10.21 22.32
CA CYS A 49 -8.14 -11.57 22.03
C CYS A 49 -8.66 -12.08 20.67
N MET A 50 -9.91 -11.78 20.33
CA MET A 50 -10.48 -12.18 19.03
C MET A 50 -9.82 -11.45 17.87
N ALA A 51 -9.51 -10.17 18.01
CA ALA A 51 -8.82 -9.39 17.00
C ALA A 51 -7.38 -9.91 16.74
N GLU A 52 -6.66 -10.26 17.81
CA GLU A 52 -5.31 -10.84 17.70
C GLU A 52 -5.33 -12.25 17.07
N LEU A 53 -6.26 -13.11 17.49
CA LEU A 53 -6.40 -14.46 16.93
C LEU A 53 -6.80 -14.43 15.46
N ASN A 54 -7.55 -13.41 15.06
CA ASN A 54 -8.03 -13.25 13.68
C ASN A 54 -6.89 -12.97 12.66
N GLN A 55 -5.66 -12.71 13.15
CA GLN A 55 -4.43 -12.64 12.34
C GLN A 55 -3.89 -14.02 11.94
N ASP A 56 -4.75 -15.02 11.82
CA ASP A 56 -4.45 -16.43 11.59
C ASP A 56 -3.51 -17.06 12.65
N LYS A 57 -3.44 -16.44 13.83
CA LYS A 57 -2.59 -16.88 14.94
C LYS A 57 -3.22 -18.07 15.67
N TYR A 58 -2.36 -18.99 16.11
CA TYR A 58 -2.79 -20.04 17.04
C TYR A 58 -2.96 -19.46 18.46
N PRO A 59 -3.84 -20.04 19.30
CA PRO A 59 -3.99 -19.60 20.69
C PRO A 59 -2.68 -19.61 21.50
N SER A 60 -1.73 -20.49 21.17
CA SER A 60 -0.39 -20.52 21.79
C SER A 60 0.40 -19.26 21.53
N LYS A 61 0.35 -18.71 20.32
CA LYS A 61 1.01 -17.43 19.99
C LYS A 61 0.40 -16.25 20.75
N LEU A 62 -0.94 -16.25 20.94
CA LEU A 62 -1.58 -15.22 21.77
C LEU A 62 -1.15 -15.33 23.25
N VAL A 63 -1.05 -16.54 23.81
CA VAL A 63 -0.56 -16.76 25.17
C VAL A 63 0.89 -16.29 25.30
N LEU A 64 1.73 -16.57 24.32
CA LEU A 64 3.10 -16.10 24.27
C LEU A 64 3.17 -14.57 24.27
N PHE A 65 2.43 -13.92 23.35
CA PHE A 65 2.33 -12.45 23.29
C PHE A 65 1.91 -11.83 24.63
N ILE A 66 0.89 -12.40 25.31
CA ILE A 66 0.45 -11.92 26.63
C ILE A 66 1.55 -12.06 27.68
N SER A 67 2.35 -13.13 27.61
CA SER A 67 3.44 -13.37 28.58
C SER A 67 4.65 -12.47 28.35
N GLU A 68 4.97 -12.18 27.11
CA GLU A 68 6.13 -11.34 26.73
C GLU A 68 5.81 -9.85 26.79
N HIS A 69 4.59 -9.46 26.43
CA HIS A 69 4.14 -8.06 26.33
C HIS A 69 2.93 -7.73 27.20
N PRO A 70 2.92 -8.02 28.52
CA PRO A 70 1.72 -7.88 29.37
C PRO A 70 1.23 -6.43 29.49
N THR A 71 2.13 -5.45 29.46
CA THR A 71 1.77 -4.02 29.52
C THR A 71 1.10 -3.55 28.25
N ILE A 72 1.53 -4.05 27.10
CA ILE A 72 0.94 -3.72 25.79
C ILE A 72 -0.42 -4.38 25.67
N MET A 73 -0.57 -5.64 26.11
CA MET A 73 -1.88 -6.29 26.18
C MET A 73 -2.85 -5.52 27.08
N LEU A 74 -2.36 -5.02 28.23
CA LEU A 74 -3.16 -4.18 29.12
C LEU A 74 -3.58 -2.87 28.41
N PHE A 75 -2.69 -2.23 27.67
CA PHE A 75 -3.01 -1.05 26.86
C PHE A 75 -4.15 -1.36 25.87
N ASN A 76 -4.03 -2.43 25.09
CA ASN A 76 -5.05 -2.84 24.12
C ASN A 76 -6.41 -3.05 24.76
N VAL A 77 -6.44 -3.74 25.92
CA VAL A 77 -7.67 -3.96 26.68
C VAL A 77 -8.26 -2.67 27.25
N LEU A 78 -7.43 -1.75 27.73
CA LEU A 78 -7.89 -0.44 28.24
C LEU A 78 -8.50 0.43 27.13
N ILE A 79 -7.88 0.44 25.94
CA ILE A 79 -8.45 1.16 24.79
C ILE A 79 -9.80 0.55 24.39
N ALA A 80 -9.89 -0.77 24.28
CA ALA A 80 -11.16 -1.45 24.01
C ALA A 80 -12.20 -1.14 25.09
N ALA A 81 -11.82 -1.17 26.37
CA ALA A 81 -12.71 -0.83 27.48
C ALA A 81 -13.20 0.62 27.42
N LEU A 82 -12.35 1.54 26.95
CA LEU A 82 -12.68 2.95 26.80
C LEU A 82 -13.69 3.16 25.67
N ILE A 83 -13.45 2.53 24.50
CA ILE A 83 -14.37 2.53 23.36
C ILE A 83 -15.71 1.89 23.76
N PHE A 84 -15.67 0.70 24.36
CA PHE A 84 -16.86 0.01 24.81
C PHE A 84 -17.67 0.84 25.81
N THR A 85 -17.01 1.44 26.81
CA THR A 85 -17.66 2.29 27.79
C THR A 85 -18.30 3.51 27.14
N GLY A 86 -17.60 4.15 26.19
CA GLY A 86 -18.13 5.24 25.39
C GLY A 86 -19.43 4.84 24.68
N LEU A 87 -19.39 3.74 23.93
CA LEU A 87 -20.56 3.21 23.21
C LEU A 87 -21.68 2.78 24.17
N LEU A 88 -21.36 2.12 25.30
CA LEU A 88 -22.34 1.71 26.29
C LEU A 88 -23.06 2.93 26.91
N LEU A 89 -22.34 4.00 27.19
CA LEU A 89 -22.92 5.24 27.69
C LEU A 89 -23.80 5.93 26.64
N LEU A 90 -23.44 5.83 25.37
CA LEU A 90 -24.24 6.37 24.26
C LEU A 90 -25.53 5.55 24.04
N PHE A 91 -25.41 4.25 23.87
CA PHE A 91 -26.53 3.38 23.47
C PHE A 91 -27.31 2.77 24.62
N ARG A 92 -26.78 2.75 25.85
CA ARG A 92 -27.35 2.12 27.05
C ARG A 92 -27.53 0.60 26.95
N SER A 93 -27.27 0.01 25.85
CA SER A 93 -27.48 -1.40 25.54
C SER A 93 -26.13 -2.09 25.41
N GLY A 94 -25.79 -3.00 26.35
CA GLY A 94 -24.49 -3.66 26.30
C GLY A 94 -24.31 -4.50 25.05
N TRP A 95 -25.29 -5.34 24.70
CA TRP A 95 -25.18 -6.19 23.51
C TRP A 95 -25.04 -5.39 22.20
N PHE A 96 -25.73 -4.23 22.09
CA PHE A 96 -25.64 -3.40 20.90
C PHE A 96 -24.30 -2.65 20.82
N SER A 97 -23.80 -2.18 21.97
CA SER A 97 -22.45 -1.59 22.05
C SER A 97 -21.37 -2.60 21.69
N MET A 98 -21.50 -3.85 22.18
CA MET A 98 -20.62 -4.95 21.81
C MET A 98 -20.69 -5.28 20.32
N LEU A 99 -21.90 -5.30 19.74
CA LEU A 99 -22.07 -5.53 18.30
C LEU A 99 -21.35 -4.48 17.48
N VAL A 100 -21.55 -3.19 17.79
CA VAL A 100 -20.93 -2.07 17.05
C VAL A 100 -19.41 -2.15 17.13
N GLU A 101 -18.86 -2.33 18.34
CA GLU A 101 -17.42 -2.42 18.54
C GLU A 101 -16.84 -3.69 17.89
N SER A 102 -17.50 -4.84 18.03
CA SER A 102 -17.05 -6.09 17.40
C SER A 102 -17.04 -6.00 15.88
N VAL A 103 -18.01 -5.34 15.25
CA VAL A 103 -18.02 -5.13 13.81
C VAL A 103 -16.80 -4.29 13.38
N ILE A 104 -16.47 -3.24 14.13
CA ILE A 104 -15.30 -2.40 13.83
C ILE A 104 -14.00 -3.21 13.96
N TYR A 105 -13.81 -3.90 15.10
CA TYR A 105 -12.60 -4.68 15.37
C TYR A 105 -12.42 -5.83 14.37
N MET A 106 -13.50 -6.57 14.07
CA MET A 106 -13.44 -7.66 13.11
C MET A 106 -13.21 -7.17 11.69
N ALA A 107 -13.85 -6.08 11.29
CA ALA A 107 -13.62 -5.50 9.97
C ALA A 107 -12.14 -5.07 9.80
N LEU A 108 -11.59 -4.35 10.79
CA LEU A 108 -10.19 -3.92 10.76
C LEU A 108 -9.23 -5.12 10.78
N SER A 109 -9.46 -6.11 11.65
CA SER A 109 -8.57 -7.27 11.76
C SER A 109 -8.63 -8.20 10.55
N ILE A 110 -9.79 -8.31 9.88
CA ILE A 110 -9.92 -9.04 8.61
C ILE A 110 -9.21 -8.29 7.48
N THR A 111 -9.34 -6.96 7.45
CA THR A 111 -8.62 -6.13 6.46
C THR A 111 -7.11 -6.25 6.64
N GLU A 112 -6.64 -6.26 7.89
CA GLU A 112 -5.25 -6.52 8.23
C GLU A 112 -4.79 -7.87 7.68
N LEU A 113 -5.51 -8.96 8.01
CA LEU A 113 -5.18 -10.32 7.56
C LEU A 113 -5.09 -10.40 6.03
N PHE A 114 -6.05 -9.82 5.32
CA PHE A 114 -6.05 -9.86 3.85
C PHE A 114 -4.94 -9.00 3.25
N LYS A 115 -4.68 -7.83 3.81
CA LYS A 115 -3.57 -6.99 3.37
C LYS A 115 -2.23 -7.70 3.57
N TYR A 116 -2.00 -8.26 4.76
CA TYR A 116 -0.78 -8.99 5.05
C TYR A 116 -0.58 -10.21 4.13
N ASN A 117 -1.65 -10.97 3.88
CA ASN A 117 -1.59 -12.09 2.94
C ASN A 117 -1.36 -11.65 1.49
N THR A 118 -1.80 -10.46 1.13
CA THR A 118 -1.64 -9.92 -0.23
C THR A 118 -0.22 -9.40 -0.48
N ASN A 119 0.31 -8.56 0.39
CA ASN A 119 1.59 -7.87 0.13
C ASN A 119 2.60 -7.92 1.29
N GLY A 120 2.32 -8.72 2.33
CA GLY A 120 3.20 -8.88 3.48
C GLY A 120 3.42 -7.64 4.35
N ASN A 121 2.60 -6.61 4.18
CA ASN A 121 2.65 -5.39 4.96
C ASN A 121 1.44 -5.29 5.88
N HIS A 122 1.67 -4.96 7.14
CA HIS A 122 0.60 -4.78 8.11
C HIS A 122 -0.23 -3.51 7.82
N LEU A 123 -1.49 -3.53 8.26
CA LEU A 123 -2.43 -2.42 8.09
C LEU A 123 -2.01 -1.24 8.96
N ILE A 124 -1.71 -0.12 8.34
CA ILE A 124 -1.43 1.14 9.01
C ILE A 124 -2.61 2.11 8.87
N MET A 125 -2.71 3.08 9.76
CA MET A 125 -3.87 3.97 9.77
C MET A 125 -4.02 4.80 8.49
N THR A 126 -2.95 5.14 7.81
CA THR A 126 -3.00 5.85 6.52
C THR A 126 -3.63 5.05 5.41
N ASP A 127 -3.63 3.72 5.48
CA ASP A 127 -4.30 2.87 4.49
C ASP A 127 -5.83 3.07 4.47
N MET A 128 -6.39 3.58 5.56
CA MET A 128 -7.81 3.95 5.59
C MET A 128 -8.17 5.00 4.53
N LYS A 129 -7.18 5.78 4.06
CA LYS A 129 -7.35 6.70 2.94
C LYS A 129 -7.59 5.97 1.61
N LEU A 130 -7.10 4.72 1.49
CA LEU A 130 -7.32 3.84 0.34
C LEU A 130 -8.74 3.23 0.26
N ALA A 131 -9.53 3.34 1.32
CA ALA A 131 -10.89 2.82 1.35
C ALA A 131 -11.78 3.34 0.19
N ARG A 132 -11.43 4.49 -0.39
CA ARG A 132 -12.11 5.03 -1.59
C ARG A 132 -11.81 4.22 -2.87
N SER A 133 -10.71 3.49 -2.89
CA SER A 133 -10.29 2.62 -4.00
C SER A 133 -10.58 1.13 -3.71
N LEU A 134 -11.50 0.84 -2.79
CA LEU A 134 -11.79 -0.52 -2.32
C LEU A 134 -12.12 -1.49 -3.47
N LYS A 135 -12.86 -1.03 -4.49
CA LYS A 135 -13.21 -1.87 -5.65
C LYS A 135 -11.96 -2.32 -6.41
N SER A 136 -11.00 -1.42 -6.65
CA SER A 136 -9.73 -1.76 -7.31
C SER A 136 -8.84 -2.62 -6.41
N LEU A 137 -8.83 -2.37 -5.10
CA LEU A 137 -8.06 -3.19 -4.15
C LEU A 137 -8.57 -4.63 -4.06
N THR A 138 -9.89 -4.85 -4.17
CA THR A 138 -10.46 -6.20 -4.11
C THR A 138 -10.25 -7.02 -5.38
N SER A 139 -9.87 -6.42 -6.50
CA SER A 139 -9.59 -7.15 -7.74
C SER A 139 -8.30 -7.95 -7.70
N PHE A 140 -7.33 -7.57 -6.85
CA PHE A 140 -6.07 -8.28 -6.68
C PHE A 140 -5.77 -8.71 -5.23
N ALA A 141 -6.70 -8.48 -4.31
CA ALA A 141 -6.52 -8.90 -2.92
C ALA A 141 -6.61 -10.43 -2.79
N TYR A 142 -5.57 -11.03 -2.22
CA TYR A 142 -5.57 -12.46 -1.91
C TYR A 142 -6.46 -12.75 -0.71
N ILE A 143 -7.73 -13.08 -0.98
CA ILE A 143 -8.74 -13.35 0.03
C ILE A 143 -8.79 -14.84 0.34
N LYS A 144 -7.98 -15.30 1.30
CA LYS A 144 -8.01 -16.68 1.80
C LYS A 144 -8.89 -16.79 3.03
N ILE A 145 -10.05 -17.41 2.87
CA ILE A 145 -10.96 -17.70 4.00
C ILE A 145 -10.53 -19.02 4.63
N THR A 146 -9.87 -18.94 5.78
CA THR A 146 -9.44 -20.14 6.52
C THR A 146 -10.53 -20.66 7.46
N PRO A 147 -10.55 -21.98 7.77
CA PRO A 147 -11.45 -22.52 8.81
C PRO A 147 -11.28 -21.83 10.18
N ARG A 148 -10.08 -21.38 10.52
CA ARG A 148 -9.79 -20.61 11.76
C ARG A 148 -10.50 -19.27 11.76
N LEU A 149 -10.44 -18.52 10.67
CA LEU A 149 -11.17 -17.25 10.53
C LEU A 149 -12.67 -17.45 10.76
N ILE A 150 -13.27 -18.46 10.12
CA ILE A 150 -14.69 -18.80 10.31
C ILE A 150 -14.98 -19.14 11.77
N LEU A 151 -14.13 -19.93 12.41
CA LEU A 151 -14.27 -20.31 13.82
C LEU A 151 -14.26 -19.08 14.75
N TYR A 152 -13.31 -18.18 14.57
CA TYR A 152 -13.19 -16.98 15.42
C TYR A 152 -14.35 -16.01 15.21
N LEU A 153 -14.81 -15.84 13.98
CA LEU A 153 -16.02 -15.07 13.70
C LEU A 153 -17.26 -15.71 14.33
N ALA A 154 -17.39 -17.04 14.29
CA ALA A 154 -18.49 -17.76 14.92
C ALA A 154 -18.45 -17.63 16.46
N ILE A 155 -17.27 -17.68 17.09
CA ILE A 155 -17.10 -17.44 18.53
C ILE A 155 -17.51 -16.01 18.89
N CYS A 156 -17.07 -15.01 18.09
CA CYS A 156 -17.45 -13.61 18.29
C CYS A 156 -18.98 -13.43 18.20
N LEU A 157 -19.61 -14.00 17.17
CA LEU A 157 -21.06 -13.97 17.00
C LEU A 157 -21.78 -14.66 18.17
N GLY A 158 -21.28 -15.83 18.62
CA GLY A 158 -21.82 -16.57 19.78
C GLY A 158 -21.80 -15.74 21.05
N PHE A 159 -20.71 -14.99 21.30
CA PHE A 159 -20.62 -14.08 22.45
C PHE A 159 -21.64 -12.93 22.36
N ILE A 160 -21.82 -12.34 21.17
CA ILE A 160 -22.81 -11.27 20.94
C ILE A 160 -24.24 -11.82 21.15
N LEU A 161 -24.54 -13.03 20.65
CA LEU A 161 -25.85 -13.67 20.84
C LEU A 161 -26.10 -13.97 22.32
N LEU A 162 -25.09 -14.41 23.06
CA LEU A 162 -25.15 -14.59 24.50
C LEU A 162 -25.44 -13.25 25.22
N ALA A 163 -24.73 -12.20 24.86
CA ALA A 163 -24.96 -10.84 25.38
C ALA A 163 -26.35 -10.32 24.97
N PHE A 164 -26.83 -10.64 23.79
CA PHE A 164 -28.20 -10.34 23.36
C PHE A 164 -29.24 -11.01 24.24
N TRP A 165 -29.03 -12.26 24.58
CA TRP A 165 -29.95 -13.05 25.41
C TRP A 165 -29.99 -12.58 26.88
N PHE A 166 -28.83 -12.37 27.51
CA PHE A 166 -28.74 -11.87 28.88
C PHE A 166 -29.08 -10.38 29.01
N ASN A 167 -28.89 -9.61 27.92
CA ASN A 167 -29.32 -8.23 27.77
C ASN A 167 -28.76 -7.24 28.83
N PRO A 168 -27.43 -7.17 29.03
CA PRO A 168 -26.82 -6.22 29.96
C PRO A 168 -27.16 -4.78 29.55
N ARG A 169 -27.63 -3.98 30.54
CA ARG A 169 -28.08 -2.59 30.28
C ARG A 169 -27.71 -1.66 31.41
N LEU A 170 -27.50 -0.39 31.08
CA LEU A 170 -27.44 0.68 32.08
C LEU A 170 -28.81 1.02 32.64
N ARG A 171 -28.87 1.36 33.93
CA ARG A 171 -30.14 1.69 34.63
C ARG A 171 -30.87 2.84 33.90
N LYS A 172 -32.21 2.73 33.79
CA LYS A 172 -33.09 3.68 33.08
C LYS A 172 -33.07 5.12 33.65
N ARG A 173 -32.76 5.29 34.94
CA ARG A 173 -32.84 6.59 35.67
C ARG A 173 -31.68 7.57 35.37
N THR A 174 -30.68 7.21 34.55
CA THR A 174 -29.57 8.10 34.23
C THR A 174 -30.00 9.17 33.21
N LYS A 175 -29.96 10.45 33.64
CA LYS A 175 -30.27 11.58 32.74
C LYS A 175 -29.36 11.58 31.50
N LEU A 176 -29.90 11.95 30.35
CA LEU A 176 -29.19 11.93 29.05
C LEU A 176 -27.82 12.63 29.13
N ARG A 177 -27.77 13.86 29.64
CA ARG A 177 -26.53 14.64 29.77
C ARG A 177 -25.47 13.95 30.66
N LYS A 178 -25.90 13.26 31.74
CA LYS A 178 -24.99 12.57 32.68
C LYS A 178 -24.29 11.33 32.08
N ARG A 179 -24.69 10.87 30.90
CA ARG A 179 -24.08 9.76 30.19
C ARG A 179 -23.48 10.13 28.83
N LEU A 180 -24.07 11.09 28.10
CA LEU A 180 -23.55 11.47 26.79
C LEU A 180 -22.20 12.18 26.91
N LEU A 181 -22.04 13.13 27.84
CA LEU A 181 -20.77 13.81 28.03
C LEU A 181 -19.62 12.86 28.41
N PRO A 182 -19.75 11.98 29.43
CA PRO A 182 -18.71 11.00 29.71
C PRO A 182 -18.50 10.00 28.57
N GLY A 183 -19.57 9.59 27.85
CA GLY A 183 -19.45 8.69 26.70
C GLY A 183 -18.64 9.31 25.57
N LEU A 184 -18.91 10.56 25.23
CA LEU A 184 -18.11 11.30 24.27
C LEU A 184 -16.68 11.52 24.76
N ALA A 185 -16.49 11.83 26.05
CA ALA A 185 -15.16 12.02 26.62
C ALA A 185 -14.31 10.73 26.47
N CYS A 186 -14.87 9.54 26.72
CA CYS A 186 -14.16 8.27 26.49
C CYS A 186 -13.71 8.13 25.04
N LEU A 187 -14.58 8.42 24.07
CA LEU A 187 -14.21 8.32 22.65
C LEU A 187 -13.19 9.39 22.23
N ILE A 188 -13.34 10.62 22.74
CA ILE A 188 -12.36 11.69 22.51
C ILE A 188 -10.99 11.32 23.09
N CYS A 189 -10.92 10.71 24.28
CA CYS A 189 -9.67 10.23 24.84
C CYS A 189 -8.97 9.23 23.90
N CYS A 190 -9.70 8.29 23.31
CA CYS A 190 -9.13 7.37 22.32
C CYS A 190 -8.57 8.12 21.10
N VAL A 191 -9.32 9.10 20.60
CA VAL A 191 -8.85 9.95 19.48
C VAL A 191 -7.60 10.74 19.88
N MET A 192 -7.55 11.31 21.08
CA MET A 192 -6.38 12.06 21.57
C MET A 192 -5.12 11.21 21.68
N VAL A 193 -5.24 9.93 22.06
CA VAL A 193 -4.11 8.98 22.09
C VAL A 193 -3.53 8.73 20.70
N VAL A 194 -4.31 8.93 19.64
CA VAL A 194 -3.84 8.82 18.25
C VAL A 194 -3.36 10.15 17.69
N THR A 195 -4.09 11.25 17.99
CA THR A 195 -3.93 12.51 17.24
C THR A 195 -3.10 13.58 17.95
N VAL A 196 -2.84 13.43 19.26
CA VAL A 196 -2.17 14.46 20.06
C VAL A 196 -0.83 13.93 20.60
N PRO A 197 0.32 14.31 20.02
CA PRO A 197 1.64 13.81 20.44
C PRO A 197 1.95 14.00 21.93
N ALA A 198 1.49 15.11 22.53
CA ALA A 198 1.64 15.37 23.97
C ALA A 198 0.87 14.36 24.85
N VAL A 199 -0.10 13.64 24.31
CA VAL A 199 -0.85 12.57 24.98
C VAL A 199 -0.30 11.20 24.58
N SER A 200 -0.09 10.97 23.29
CA SER A 200 0.33 9.66 22.76
C SER A 200 1.72 9.25 23.28
N ARG A 201 2.73 10.14 23.19
CA ARG A 201 4.11 9.81 23.60
C ARG A 201 4.22 9.33 25.04
N PRO A 202 3.71 10.04 26.07
CA PRO A 202 3.79 9.56 27.45
C PRO A 202 2.94 8.30 27.69
N VAL A 203 1.79 8.15 27.01
CA VAL A 203 0.96 6.95 27.13
C VAL A 203 1.69 5.74 26.54
N TYR A 204 2.25 5.85 25.33
CA TYR A 204 3.01 4.76 24.71
C TYR A 204 4.23 4.37 25.52
N ALA A 205 4.97 5.35 26.07
CA ALA A 205 6.11 5.09 26.96
C ALA A 205 5.68 4.36 28.25
N LEU A 206 4.55 4.76 28.86
CA LEU A 206 4.02 4.12 30.07
C LEU A 206 3.72 2.64 29.86
N PHE A 207 3.15 2.28 28.71
CA PHE A 207 2.82 0.90 28.38
C PHE A 207 3.94 0.16 27.64
N ARG A 208 5.08 0.80 27.41
CA ARG A 208 6.27 0.23 26.74
C ARG A 208 6.00 -0.23 25.30
N LEU A 209 5.19 0.52 24.57
CA LEU A 209 5.02 0.27 23.15
C LEU A 209 6.35 0.45 22.42
N ASP A 210 6.61 -0.39 21.43
CA ASP A 210 7.73 -0.21 20.53
C ASP A 210 7.43 0.99 19.62
N THR A 211 8.17 2.08 19.85
CA THR A 211 8.05 3.37 19.16
C THR A 211 9.26 3.69 18.30
N LYS A 212 10.10 2.68 18.00
CA LYS A 212 11.24 2.88 17.10
C LYS A 212 10.76 3.38 15.74
N GLU A 213 11.54 4.24 15.14
CA GLU A 213 11.28 4.65 13.76
C GLU A 213 11.44 3.45 12.84
N ALA A 214 10.49 3.26 11.94
CA ALA A 214 10.49 2.15 11.01
C ALA A 214 10.94 2.65 9.63
N ASP A 215 12.22 2.48 9.34
CA ASP A 215 12.82 2.88 8.06
C ASP A 215 12.49 1.92 6.92
N ASN A 216 12.07 0.71 7.23
CA ASN A 216 11.72 -0.31 6.25
C ASN A 216 10.55 -1.19 6.72
N THR A 217 10.01 -1.98 5.80
CA THR A 217 8.87 -2.87 6.04
C THR A 217 9.17 -3.95 7.08
N PHE A 218 10.38 -4.46 7.16
CA PHE A 218 10.76 -5.51 8.11
C PHE A 218 10.70 -4.99 9.54
N ILE A 219 11.25 -3.81 9.80
CA ILE A 219 11.15 -3.13 11.12
C ILE A 219 9.68 -2.83 11.45
N LEU A 220 8.88 -2.43 10.44
CA LEU A 220 7.45 -2.18 10.64
C LEU A 220 6.70 -3.45 11.05
N ASN A 221 7.06 -4.60 10.46
CA ASN A 221 6.48 -5.89 10.79
C ASN A 221 6.94 -6.38 12.19
N GLU A 222 8.20 -6.20 12.57
CA GLU A 222 8.68 -6.46 13.94
C GLU A 222 7.90 -5.62 14.97
N LYS A 223 7.66 -4.37 14.66
CA LYS A 223 6.88 -3.44 15.49
C LYS A 223 5.42 -3.90 15.67
N PHE A 224 4.84 -4.52 14.62
CA PHE A 224 3.52 -5.15 14.71
C PHE A 224 3.55 -6.37 15.66
N GLU A 225 4.53 -7.25 15.54
CA GLU A 225 4.67 -8.41 16.44
C GLU A 225 4.88 -7.98 17.90
N ASN A 226 5.66 -6.91 18.15
CA ASN A 226 5.90 -6.39 19.48
C ASN A 226 4.67 -5.72 20.10
N ASN A 227 3.91 -4.94 19.32
CA ASN A 227 2.80 -4.12 19.82
C ASN A 227 1.43 -4.82 19.75
N GLY A 228 1.29 -5.84 18.91
CA GLY A 228 -0.01 -6.42 18.56
C GLY A 228 -0.85 -5.47 17.69
N PHE A 229 -1.94 -5.98 17.17
CA PHE A 229 -2.75 -5.32 16.14
C PHE A 229 -3.23 -3.91 16.53
N LEU A 230 -3.93 -3.79 17.67
CA LEU A 230 -4.59 -2.52 18.01
C LEU A 230 -3.59 -1.41 18.34
N ALA A 231 -2.58 -1.71 19.16
CA ALA A 231 -1.58 -0.73 19.57
C ALA A 231 -0.75 -0.27 18.37
N PHE A 232 -0.34 -1.19 17.50
CA PHE A 232 0.36 -0.90 16.27
C PHE A 232 -0.48 0.03 15.36
N PHE A 233 -1.73 -0.33 15.10
CA PHE A 233 -2.61 0.48 14.26
C PHE A 233 -2.80 1.91 14.79
N MET A 234 -2.98 2.06 16.11
CA MET A 234 -3.10 3.38 16.74
C MET A 234 -1.80 4.18 16.67
N GLN A 235 -0.67 3.52 16.88
CA GLN A 235 0.64 4.15 16.87
C GLN A 235 0.99 4.69 15.47
N THR A 236 0.76 3.91 14.41
CA THR A 236 1.00 4.37 13.03
C THR A 236 0.15 5.60 12.68
N GLY A 237 -1.03 5.74 13.28
CA GLY A 237 -1.84 6.95 13.17
C GLY A 237 -1.19 8.16 13.82
N SER A 238 -0.60 8.01 15.00
CA SER A 238 0.03 9.11 15.72
C SER A 238 1.35 9.57 15.08
N GLU A 239 2.13 8.65 14.54
CA GLU A 239 3.37 8.94 13.82
C GLU A 239 3.10 9.78 12.58
N ASN A 240 2.15 9.37 11.76
CA ASN A 240 1.79 10.08 10.53
C ASN A 240 1.20 11.48 10.76
N LEU A 241 0.55 11.71 11.90
CA LEU A 241 0.02 13.03 12.26
C LEU A 241 1.08 13.95 12.90
N SER A 242 2.13 13.37 13.46
CA SER A 242 3.22 14.13 14.09
C SER A 242 4.32 14.56 13.11
N ASN A 243 4.41 13.90 11.96
CA ASN A 243 5.40 14.17 10.93
C ASN A 243 4.94 15.29 9.96
N GLN A 244 4.36 16.37 10.48
CA GLN A 244 4.18 17.55 9.66
C GLN A 244 5.54 18.20 9.43
N LEU A 245 5.89 18.43 8.16
CA LEU A 245 7.06 19.24 7.84
C LEU A 245 6.79 20.64 8.38
N ASP A 246 7.59 21.05 9.34
CA ASP A 246 7.59 22.44 9.78
C ASP A 246 8.20 23.29 8.66
N GLU A 247 7.63 24.46 8.43
CA GLU A 247 8.22 25.45 7.54
C GLU A 247 9.63 25.75 8.06
N PRO A 248 10.69 25.62 7.21
CA PRO A 248 12.05 25.94 7.65
C PRO A 248 12.13 27.33 8.25
N ALA A 249 12.84 27.50 9.37
CA ALA A 249 12.97 28.77 10.07
C ALA A 249 13.54 29.90 9.18
N ASP A 250 14.30 29.51 8.14
CA ASP A 250 14.93 30.42 7.18
C ASP A 250 14.18 30.47 5.83
N TYR A 251 12.93 29.96 5.78
CA TYR A 251 12.11 30.04 4.59
C TYR A 251 11.69 31.50 4.35
N ALA A 252 12.48 32.19 3.57
CA ALA A 252 12.16 33.53 3.10
C ALA A 252 11.70 33.48 1.64
N GLU A 253 10.70 34.27 1.29
CA GLU A 253 10.22 34.47 -0.08
C GLU A 253 11.37 34.80 -1.05
N ASP A 254 12.44 35.42 -0.53
CA ASP A 254 13.66 35.74 -1.25
C ASP A 254 14.49 34.48 -1.65
N SER A 255 14.45 33.41 -0.84
CA SER A 255 15.12 32.14 -1.18
C SER A 255 14.41 31.42 -2.31
N ASP A 256 13.07 31.42 -2.30
CA ASP A 256 12.26 30.87 -3.39
C ASP A 256 12.50 31.65 -4.69
N ASN A 257 12.58 32.99 -4.62
CA ASN A 257 12.89 33.83 -5.77
C ASN A 257 14.31 33.62 -6.30
N ALA A 258 15.29 33.41 -5.44
CA ALA A 258 16.68 33.12 -5.85
C ALA A 258 16.79 31.75 -6.54
N ILE A 259 16.13 30.72 -6.02
CA ILE A 259 16.05 29.39 -6.64
C ILE A 259 15.32 29.47 -7.98
N ARG A 260 14.18 30.18 -8.06
CA ARG A 260 13.44 30.39 -9.32
C ARG A 260 14.25 31.15 -10.35
N GLN A 261 15.01 32.17 -9.93
CA GLN A 261 15.92 32.92 -10.82
C GLN A 261 17.08 32.06 -11.30
N TYR A 262 17.68 31.24 -10.43
CA TYR A 262 18.72 30.29 -10.81
C TYR A 262 18.20 29.25 -11.81
N LEU A 263 17.03 28.63 -11.52
CA LEU A 263 16.38 27.68 -12.43
C LEU A 263 15.97 28.37 -13.76
N ALA A 264 15.50 29.61 -13.70
CA ALA A 264 15.11 30.37 -14.89
C ALA A 264 16.32 30.81 -15.75
N SER A 265 17.47 31.15 -15.14
CA SER A 265 18.69 31.49 -15.87
C SER A 265 19.29 30.30 -16.62
N ASP A 266 19.22 29.11 -16.02
CA ASP A 266 19.65 27.87 -16.66
C ASP A 266 18.66 27.36 -17.73
N VAL A 267 17.36 27.63 -17.56
CA VAL A 267 16.32 27.28 -18.54
C VAL A 267 16.35 28.15 -19.78
N ALA A 268 16.90 29.38 -19.69
CA ALA A 268 16.94 30.32 -20.83
C ALA A 268 17.92 29.93 -21.95
N GLU A 269 18.89 29.04 -21.69
CA GLU A 269 19.86 28.55 -22.69
C GLU A 269 19.80 27.03 -22.89
N THR A 270 18.61 26.48 -23.15
CA THR A 270 18.47 25.07 -23.57
C THR A 270 18.90 24.93 -25.05
N ASN A 271 20.15 25.08 -25.29
CA ASN A 271 20.73 24.59 -26.54
C ASN A 271 21.01 23.10 -26.37
N PHE A 272 20.06 22.27 -26.86
CA PHE A 272 20.35 20.85 -27.03
C PHE A 272 21.59 20.73 -27.93
N LYS A 273 22.60 20.00 -27.49
CA LYS A 273 23.81 19.79 -28.24
C LYS A 273 23.45 19.27 -29.64
N ASN A 274 23.96 19.92 -30.67
CA ASN A 274 23.66 19.62 -32.07
C ASN A 274 22.21 19.84 -32.54
N GLY A 275 21.34 20.49 -31.76
CA GLY A 275 19.92 20.73 -32.13
C GLY A 275 19.01 19.51 -32.15
N VAL A 276 19.50 18.36 -31.71
CA VAL A 276 18.70 17.13 -31.64
C VAL A 276 17.90 17.11 -30.35
N LYS A 277 16.58 16.92 -30.44
CA LYS A 277 15.66 16.69 -29.32
C LYS A 277 15.17 15.24 -29.39
N PRO A 278 15.76 14.27 -28.66
CA PRO A 278 15.31 12.90 -28.72
C PRO A 278 13.99 12.70 -27.97
N ASN A 279 13.28 11.65 -28.29
CA ASN A 279 12.27 11.11 -27.41
C ASN A 279 12.92 10.64 -26.11
N VAL A 280 12.24 10.81 -24.99
CA VAL A 280 12.68 10.35 -23.68
C VAL A 280 11.60 9.46 -23.08
N ILE A 281 11.92 8.20 -22.95
CA ILE A 281 10.99 7.15 -22.53
C ILE A 281 11.49 6.60 -21.19
N GLU A 282 10.69 6.74 -20.16
CA GLU A 282 10.92 6.14 -18.84
C GLU A 282 9.96 4.97 -18.64
N ILE A 283 10.50 3.77 -18.47
CA ILE A 283 9.73 2.55 -18.22
C ILE A 283 10.02 2.07 -16.82
N MET A 284 9.02 2.13 -15.97
CA MET A 284 9.03 1.56 -14.64
C MET A 284 8.26 0.24 -14.67
N SER A 285 9.00 -0.88 -14.62
CA SER A 285 8.41 -2.21 -14.67
C SER A 285 7.98 -2.66 -13.28
N GLU A 286 6.69 -2.97 -13.15
CA GLU A 286 6.06 -3.44 -11.90
C GLU A 286 6.75 -4.68 -11.36
N SER A 287 7.14 -4.65 -10.08
CA SER A 287 7.75 -5.77 -9.34
C SER A 287 8.93 -6.43 -10.05
N PHE A 288 9.61 -5.72 -10.96
CA PHE A 288 10.73 -6.27 -11.73
C PHE A 288 12.00 -6.21 -10.88
N ALA A 289 12.55 -7.38 -10.51
CA ALA A 289 13.76 -7.46 -9.70
C ALA A 289 14.69 -8.58 -10.17
N ASP A 290 15.99 -8.35 -10.05
CA ASP A 290 17.01 -9.33 -10.38
C ASP A 290 17.40 -10.14 -9.14
N PHE A 291 16.86 -11.35 -9.03
CA PHE A 291 17.13 -12.27 -7.92
C PHE A 291 18.52 -12.92 -7.98
N ARG A 292 19.31 -12.65 -9.01
CA ARG A 292 20.70 -13.15 -9.09
C ARG A 292 21.58 -12.60 -7.97
N VAL A 293 21.17 -11.52 -7.31
CA VAL A 293 21.81 -11.04 -6.08
C VAL A 293 21.83 -12.12 -4.97
N PHE A 294 20.89 -13.06 -5.01
CA PHE A 294 20.77 -14.21 -4.09
C PHE A 294 21.11 -15.56 -4.75
N SER A 295 21.85 -15.56 -5.88
CA SER A 295 22.06 -16.79 -6.68
C SER A 295 22.59 -17.95 -5.87
N LYS A 296 23.56 -17.69 -4.98
CA LYS A 296 24.20 -18.73 -4.16
C LYS A 296 23.19 -19.37 -3.20
N GLU A 297 22.44 -18.57 -2.49
CA GLU A 297 21.44 -19.03 -1.53
C GLU A 297 20.28 -19.74 -2.24
N LEU A 298 19.90 -19.25 -3.41
CA LEU A 298 18.86 -19.86 -4.25
C LEU A 298 19.29 -21.21 -4.82
N GLU A 299 20.55 -21.34 -5.24
CA GLU A 299 21.12 -22.64 -5.66
C GLU A 299 21.13 -23.68 -4.51
N GLU A 300 21.44 -23.23 -3.27
CA GLU A 300 21.39 -24.09 -2.08
C GLU A 300 19.94 -24.54 -1.77
N LEU A 301 18.94 -23.76 -2.14
CA LEU A 301 17.52 -24.10 -2.06
C LEU A 301 17.01 -24.94 -3.24
N GLY A 302 17.84 -25.17 -4.26
CA GLY A 302 17.51 -25.98 -5.44
C GLY A 302 17.04 -25.17 -6.66
N TYR A 303 17.02 -23.85 -6.60
CA TYR A 303 16.71 -23.00 -7.75
C TYR A 303 17.97 -22.81 -8.60
N THR A 304 18.04 -23.48 -9.75
CA THR A 304 19.19 -23.44 -10.66
C THR A 304 18.83 -22.81 -11.99
N GLY A 305 19.82 -22.30 -12.72
CA GLY A 305 19.63 -21.77 -14.06
C GLY A 305 18.95 -20.37 -14.07
N LEU A 306 19.09 -19.57 -13.02
CA LEU A 306 18.51 -18.22 -12.91
C LEU A 306 18.86 -17.33 -14.10
N ASP A 307 20.09 -17.43 -14.64
CA ASP A 307 20.53 -16.60 -15.77
C ASP A 307 19.63 -16.75 -17.01
N SER A 308 18.98 -17.92 -17.19
CA SER A 308 18.07 -18.12 -18.31
C SER A 308 16.82 -17.24 -18.24
N TYR A 309 16.36 -16.89 -17.04
CA TYR A 309 15.22 -16.00 -16.85
C TYR A 309 15.57 -14.52 -17.09
N TYR A 310 16.85 -14.17 -17.04
CA TYR A 310 17.34 -12.82 -17.23
C TYR A 310 18.07 -12.61 -18.56
N ALA A 311 18.04 -13.59 -19.46
CA ALA A 311 18.75 -13.50 -20.76
C ALA A 311 18.31 -12.29 -21.60
N GLY A 312 17.01 -11.97 -21.60
CA GLY A 312 16.48 -10.75 -22.25
C GLY A 312 16.99 -9.48 -21.58
N LEU A 313 17.06 -9.45 -20.24
CA LEU A 313 17.61 -8.30 -19.50
C LEU A 313 19.09 -8.10 -19.83
N ASP A 314 19.89 -9.17 -19.84
CA ASP A 314 21.31 -9.10 -20.18
C ASP A 314 21.52 -8.65 -21.63
N LYS A 315 20.65 -9.09 -22.55
CA LYS A 315 20.64 -8.62 -23.94
C LYS A 315 20.33 -7.12 -24.01
N ALA A 316 19.30 -6.63 -23.32
CA ALA A 316 18.97 -5.22 -23.25
C ALA A 316 20.12 -4.40 -22.64
N ALA A 317 20.74 -4.87 -21.56
CA ALA A 317 21.88 -4.23 -20.92
C ALA A 317 23.09 -4.15 -21.85
N SER A 318 23.33 -5.18 -22.68
CA SER A 318 24.42 -5.20 -23.65
C SER A 318 24.31 -4.14 -24.76
N MET A 319 23.09 -3.65 -25.02
CA MET A 319 22.82 -2.59 -25.99
C MET A 319 22.97 -1.18 -25.41
N GLY A 320 23.09 -1.05 -24.08
CA GLY A 320 23.13 0.25 -23.40
C GLY A 320 24.17 0.29 -22.28
N THR A 321 23.82 1.00 -21.20
CA THR A 321 24.57 1.05 -19.95
C THR A 321 23.64 0.59 -18.81
N GLU A 322 24.16 -0.20 -17.91
CA GLU A 322 23.44 -0.65 -16.72
C GLU A 322 24.08 -0.14 -15.43
N GLY A 323 23.32 -0.11 -14.37
CA GLY A 323 23.78 0.20 -13.03
C GLY A 323 22.72 -0.13 -11.99
N LYS A 324 22.97 0.33 -10.77
CA LYS A 324 22.09 0.07 -9.63
C LYS A 324 21.64 1.36 -8.97
N PHE A 325 20.46 1.32 -8.38
CA PHE A 325 19.90 2.45 -7.63
C PHE A 325 19.04 1.95 -6.48
N ILE A 326 18.70 2.83 -5.53
CA ILE A 326 17.88 2.52 -4.37
C ILE A 326 16.47 3.02 -4.58
N VAL A 327 15.49 2.17 -4.29
CA VAL A 327 14.07 2.48 -4.32
C VAL A 327 13.51 2.68 -2.90
N PRO A 328 12.47 3.54 -2.74
CA PRO A 328 11.93 3.87 -1.42
C PRO A 328 10.97 2.82 -0.85
N THR A 329 10.79 1.68 -1.53
CA THR A 329 9.78 0.70 -1.15
C THR A 329 10.18 -0.72 -1.50
N TYR A 330 9.51 -1.68 -0.84
CA TYR A 330 9.63 -3.10 -1.03
C TYR A 330 8.25 -3.75 -1.01
N ALA A 331 8.01 -4.69 -1.90
CA ALA A 331 6.81 -5.54 -1.99
C ALA A 331 5.47 -4.83 -2.22
N SER A 332 5.44 -3.50 -2.32
CA SER A 332 4.22 -2.72 -2.61
C SER A 332 4.48 -1.22 -2.68
N TYR A 333 3.43 -0.47 -2.95
CA TYR A 333 3.48 0.99 -3.06
C TYR A 333 4.33 1.50 -4.24
N THR A 334 4.16 0.90 -5.41
CA THR A 334 4.69 1.34 -6.71
C THR A 334 4.71 2.87 -6.88
N VAL A 335 3.64 3.54 -6.40
CA VAL A 335 3.50 5.00 -6.44
C VAL A 335 4.58 5.77 -5.66
N ARG A 336 5.34 5.13 -4.78
CA ARG A 336 6.45 5.77 -4.06
C ARG A 336 7.65 5.95 -5.00
N THR A 337 8.04 4.89 -5.70
CA THR A 337 9.10 4.92 -6.73
C THR A 337 8.69 5.84 -7.88
N GLU A 338 7.45 5.71 -8.36
CA GLU A 338 6.86 6.56 -9.39
C GLU A 338 6.86 8.05 -9.00
N PHE A 339 6.61 8.37 -7.72
CA PHE A 339 6.72 9.74 -7.23
C PHE A 339 8.15 10.29 -7.31
N GLU A 340 9.14 9.51 -6.87
CA GLU A 340 10.55 9.94 -6.93
C GLU A 340 11.01 10.16 -8.36
N MET A 341 10.55 9.34 -9.32
CA MET A 341 10.82 9.56 -10.74
C MET A 341 10.18 10.83 -11.29
N LEU A 342 8.90 11.05 -11.00
CA LEU A 342 8.12 12.15 -11.58
C LEU A 342 8.40 13.52 -10.94
N PHE A 343 8.93 13.55 -9.71
CA PHE A 343 9.19 14.78 -8.95
C PHE A 343 10.67 15.05 -8.69
N GLY A 344 11.53 14.04 -8.72
CA GLY A 344 12.92 14.19 -8.29
C GLY A 344 13.06 14.54 -6.81
N LEU A 345 12.14 14.07 -5.96
CA LEU A 345 12.11 14.34 -4.52
C LEU A 345 11.98 13.04 -3.72
N PRO A 346 12.73 12.90 -2.60
CA PRO A 346 12.65 11.69 -1.80
C PRO A 346 11.32 11.58 -1.06
N VAL A 347 10.67 10.43 -1.18
CA VAL A 347 9.43 10.12 -0.45
C VAL A 347 9.62 10.18 1.06
N LYS A 348 10.81 9.83 1.54
CA LYS A 348 11.17 9.87 2.97
C LYS A 348 10.99 11.27 3.58
N SER A 349 11.08 12.32 2.78
CA SER A 349 10.91 13.71 3.21
C SER A 349 9.44 14.15 3.29
N LEU A 350 8.48 13.27 3.00
CA LEU A 350 7.06 13.61 2.90
C LEU A 350 6.24 13.08 4.08
N ASN A 351 5.14 13.76 4.38
CA ASN A 351 4.24 13.41 5.49
C ASN A 351 3.34 12.21 5.22
N ASP A 352 3.14 11.83 3.97
CA ASP A 352 2.37 10.65 3.57
C ASP A 352 3.22 9.77 2.64
N PRO A 353 4.17 8.99 3.22
CA PRO A 353 5.08 8.19 2.42
C PRO A 353 4.38 7.09 1.62
N ASN A 354 3.16 6.68 1.98
CA ASN A 354 2.45 5.61 1.28
C ASN A 354 1.80 6.07 -0.03
N MET A 355 1.34 7.31 -0.06
CA MET A 355 0.72 7.91 -1.25
C MET A 355 1.12 9.38 -1.38
N PRO A 356 2.38 9.65 -1.69
CA PRO A 356 2.91 11.01 -1.72
C PRO A 356 2.16 11.91 -2.71
N GLN A 357 1.71 11.37 -3.84
CA GLN A 357 0.96 12.11 -4.85
C GLN A 357 -0.34 12.74 -4.32
N ARG A 358 -0.94 12.19 -3.26
CA ARG A 358 -2.15 12.75 -2.64
C ARG A 358 -1.96 14.12 -2.02
N MET A 359 -0.75 14.46 -1.61
CA MET A 359 -0.43 15.78 -1.09
C MET A 359 -0.61 16.87 -2.17
N LEU A 360 -0.65 16.47 -3.43
CA LEU A 360 -0.65 17.33 -4.60
C LEU A 360 -1.98 17.34 -5.37
N LEU A 361 -3.04 16.77 -4.77
CA LEU A 361 -4.36 16.58 -5.40
C LEU A 361 -4.96 17.84 -6.02
N ASP A 362 -4.73 18.99 -5.42
CA ASP A 362 -5.40 20.24 -5.77
C ASP A 362 -4.41 21.34 -6.22
N ARG A 363 -3.15 20.98 -6.51
CA ARG A 363 -2.12 21.94 -6.88
C ARG A 363 -1.34 21.49 -8.10
N GLN A 364 -1.13 22.38 -9.05
CA GLN A 364 -0.13 22.19 -10.09
C GLN A 364 1.25 22.38 -9.45
N GLN A 365 2.10 21.38 -9.58
CA GLN A 365 3.47 21.41 -9.07
C GLN A 365 4.44 21.25 -10.22
N PRO A 366 5.66 21.77 -10.10
CA PRO A 366 6.74 21.40 -11.01
C PRO A 366 6.96 19.89 -10.95
N THR A 367 6.92 19.24 -12.09
CA THR A 367 7.13 17.80 -12.27
C THR A 367 8.05 17.58 -13.45
N ILE A 368 8.71 16.43 -13.55
CA ILE A 368 9.54 16.09 -14.70
C ILE A 368 8.76 16.26 -16.01
N PRO A 369 7.54 15.73 -16.18
CA PRO A 369 6.74 15.99 -17.38
C PRO A 369 6.51 17.48 -17.64
N SER A 370 6.32 18.30 -16.59
CA SER A 370 6.11 19.75 -16.76
C SER A 370 7.33 20.49 -17.29
N TYR A 371 8.54 20.03 -16.95
CA TYR A 371 9.77 20.57 -17.52
C TYR A 371 9.91 20.21 -18.99
N TYR A 372 9.74 18.94 -19.37
CA TYR A 372 9.77 18.52 -20.78
C TYR A 372 8.74 19.28 -21.60
N LYS A 373 7.52 19.43 -21.09
CA LYS A 373 6.50 20.24 -21.76
C LYS A 373 6.93 21.69 -21.98
N SER A 374 7.62 22.31 -21.01
CA SER A 374 8.15 23.67 -21.16
C SER A 374 9.23 23.78 -22.22
N TRP A 375 9.87 22.67 -22.56
CA TRP A 375 10.87 22.56 -23.63
C TRP A 375 10.29 22.19 -24.99
N GLY A 376 8.97 22.12 -25.11
CA GLY A 376 8.26 21.83 -26.35
C GLY A 376 8.13 20.36 -26.68
N TYR A 377 8.15 19.48 -25.66
CA TYR A 377 7.82 18.07 -25.80
C TYR A 377 6.31 17.84 -25.69
N THR A 378 5.81 16.88 -26.44
CA THR A 378 4.55 16.21 -26.09
C THR A 378 4.78 15.29 -24.90
N THR A 379 3.82 15.19 -23.99
CA THR A 379 3.98 14.40 -22.76
C THR A 379 2.90 13.32 -22.65
N ALA A 380 3.30 12.07 -22.39
CA ALA A 380 2.40 10.92 -22.27
C ALA A 380 2.66 10.13 -20.99
N TYR A 381 1.57 9.56 -20.45
CA TYR A 381 1.59 8.59 -19.36
C TYR A 381 0.86 7.32 -19.78
N VAL A 382 1.48 6.15 -19.56
CA VAL A 382 0.91 4.85 -19.92
C VAL A 382 0.89 3.94 -18.69
N HIS A 383 -0.28 3.36 -18.37
CA HIS A 383 -0.44 2.41 -17.28
C HIS A 383 -1.54 1.40 -17.59
N PRO A 384 -1.23 0.10 -17.80
CA PRO A 384 -2.18 -0.92 -18.26
C PRO A 384 -3.09 -1.42 -17.12
N PHE A 385 -3.64 -0.51 -16.33
CA PHE A 385 -4.55 -0.82 -15.23
C PHE A 385 -5.57 0.30 -15.00
N GLN A 386 -6.48 0.10 -14.03
CA GLN A 386 -7.59 1.01 -13.74
C GLN A 386 -7.14 2.43 -13.42
N SER A 387 -7.65 3.39 -14.17
CA SER A 387 -7.32 4.82 -13.99
C SER A 387 -7.67 5.39 -12.62
N SER A 388 -8.59 4.73 -11.90
CA SER A 388 -8.99 5.08 -10.54
C SER A 388 -8.04 4.57 -9.46
N PHE A 389 -7.20 3.58 -9.79
CA PHE A 389 -6.25 3.01 -8.84
C PHE A 389 -5.20 4.04 -8.44
N TYR A 390 -4.93 4.15 -7.14
CA TYR A 390 -4.17 5.26 -6.54
C TYR A 390 -4.69 6.67 -6.92
N SER A 391 -5.89 6.76 -7.54
CA SER A 391 -6.44 8.00 -8.08
C SER A 391 -5.57 8.65 -9.17
N ARG A 392 -4.79 7.85 -9.92
CA ARG A 392 -3.81 8.32 -10.91
C ARG A 392 -4.39 9.31 -11.90
N LYS A 393 -5.51 8.98 -12.58
CA LYS A 393 -6.13 9.90 -13.54
C LYS A 393 -6.41 11.29 -12.96
N ARG A 394 -6.92 11.33 -11.72
CA ARG A 394 -7.24 12.61 -11.06
C ARG A 394 -5.98 13.38 -10.65
N ILE A 395 -4.97 12.68 -10.12
CA ILE A 395 -3.75 13.30 -9.62
C ILE A 395 -2.87 13.73 -10.79
N TYR A 396 -2.66 12.84 -11.77
CA TYR A 396 -1.72 13.05 -12.87
C TYR A 396 -2.24 14.05 -13.92
N SER A 397 -3.55 14.36 -13.93
CA SER A 397 -4.05 15.50 -14.68
C SER A 397 -3.40 16.85 -14.25
N ASN A 398 -2.88 16.91 -13.00
CA ASN A 398 -2.14 18.08 -12.51
C ASN A 398 -0.64 18.07 -12.90
N PHE A 399 -0.11 16.94 -13.41
CA PHE A 399 1.32 16.78 -13.76
C PHE A 399 1.65 17.25 -15.17
N ARG A 400 0.65 17.73 -15.91
CA ARG A 400 0.76 18.27 -17.26
C ARG A 400 1.06 17.24 -18.36
N PHE A 401 0.68 15.99 -18.17
CA PHE A 401 0.61 15.05 -19.29
C PHE A 401 -0.46 15.49 -20.30
N ASP A 402 -0.10 15.47 -21.58
CA ASP A 402 -1.03 15.73 -22.69
C ASP A 402 -1.94 14.53 -22.92
N THR A 403 -1.41 13.33 -22.80
CA THR A 403 -2.10 12.07 -23.01
C THR A 403 -1.89 11.15 -21.82
N MET A 404 -2.95 10.49 -21.39
CA MET A 404 -2.89 9.44 -20.36
C MET A 404 -3.66 8.22 -20.88
N ILE A 405 -2.96 7.09 -20.98
CA ILE A 405 -3.47 5.81 -21.49
C ILE A 405 -3.56 4.84 -20.33
N PHE A 406 -4.76 4.35 -20.05
CA PHE A 406 -5.05 3.33 -19.03
C PHE A 406 -5.59 2.07 -19.71
N GLU A 407 -5.99 1.04 -18.95
CA GLU A 407 -6.38 -0.29 -19.45
C GLU A 407 -7.38 -0.28 -20.60
N ASP A 408 -8.32 0.68 -20.62
CA ASP A 408 -9.36 0.81 -21.64
C ASP A 408 -8.97 1.74 -22.81
N ASP A 409 -7.82 2.40 -22.75
CA ASP A 409 -7.44 3.48 -23.67
C ASP A 409 -6.37 3.04 -24.69
N PHE A 410 -5.88 1.79 -24.64
CA PHE A 410 -4.85 1.27 -25.56
C PHE A 410 -5.31 1.30 -27.00
N THR A 411 -4.43 1.71 -27.91
CA THR A 411 -4.70 1.82 -29.37
C THR A 411 -4.09 0.69 -30.18
N VAL A 412 -3.26 -0.14 -29.56
CA VAL A 412 -2.67 -1.35 -30.12
C VAL A 412 -3.48 -2.59 -29.70
N PRO A 413 -3.33 -3.75 -30.38
CA PRO A 413 -4.00 -4.99 -29.96
C PRO A 413 -3.61 -5.38 -28.52
N VAL A 414 -4.61 -5.62 -27.67
CA VAL A 414 -4.39 -5.95 -26.25
C VAL A 414 -4.39 -7.46 -26.05
N THR A 415 -3.31 -7.96 -25.49
CA THR A 415 -3.15 -9.33 -24.98
C THR A 415 -2.89 -9.29 -23.47
N THR A 416 -3.03 -10.43 -22.81
CA THR A 416 -2.74 -10.57 -21.36
C THR A 416 -1.71 -11.65 -21.12
N TYR A 417 -0.89 -11.44 -20.10
CA TYR A 417 -0.04 -12.47 -19.51
C TYR A 417 -0.48 -12.66 -18.05
N GLY A 418 -1.01 -13.85 -17.74
CA GLY A 418 -1.72 -14.05 -16.49
C GLY A 418 -2.98 -13.17 -16.39
N GLU A 419 -3.16 -12.52 -15.25
CA GLU A 419 -4.35 -11.67 -15.00
C GLU A 419 -4.24 -10.23 -15.55
N TYR A 420 -3.05 -9.83 -16.04
CA TYR A 420 -2.78 -8.43 -16.43
C TYR A 420 -2.48 -8.30 -17.93
N ILE A 421 -2.60 -7.07 -18.41
CA ILE A 421 -2.16 -6.73 -19.78
C ILE A 421 -0.66 -7.00 -19.88
N ASP A 422 -0.27 -7.68 -20.96
CA ASP A 422 1.10 -8.04 -21.30
C ASP A 422 1.99 -6.80 -21.44
N ASP A 423 3.21 -6.86 -20.91
CA ASP A 423 4.18 -5.76 -21.03
C ASP A 423 4.54 -5.48 -22.49
N ASN A 424 4.48 -6.48 -23.38
CA ASN A 424 4.68 -6.28 -24.81
C ASN A 424 3.63 -5.31 -25.40
N VAL A 425 2.37 -5.35 -24.93
CA VAL A 425 1.36 -4.37 -25.33
C VAL A 425 1.74 -2.95 -24.93
N VAL A 426 2.38 -2.79 -23.75
CA VAL A 426 2.88 -1.47 -23.31
C VAL A 426 4.03 -1.02 -24.21
N TYR A 427 4.93 -1.92 -24.60
CA TYR A 427 6.04 -1.64 -25.51
C TYR A 427 5.53 -1.27 -26.91
N ASP A 428 4.60 -2.01 -27.49
CA ASP A 428 3.94 -1.69 -28.74
C ASP A 428 3.26 -0.31 -28.71
N GLN A 429 2.60 0.01 -27.59
CA GLN A 429 1.95 1.31 -27.40
C GLN A 429 2.99 2.45 -27.35
N ILE A 430 4.15 2.24 -26.71
CA ILE A 430 5.25 3.20 -26.70
C ILE A 430 5.76 3.44 -28.11
N GLU A 431 6.06 2.38 -28.87
CA GLU A 431 6.50 2.48 -30.26
C GLU A 431 5.48 3.21 -31.14
N SER A 432 4.18 2.91 -30.99
CA SER A 432 3.09 3.58 -31.69
C SER A 432 3.02 5.08 -31.39
N LEU A 433 3.24 5.47 -30.11
CA LEU A 433 3.26 6.88 -29.71
C LEU A 433 4.46 7.61 -30.27
N ILE A 434 5.65 7.00 -30.27
CA ILE A 434 6.85 7.56 -30.91
C ILE A 434 6.59 7.78 -32.41
N ALA A 435 6.10 6.77 -33.12
CA ALA A 435 5.86 6.83 -34.56
C ALA A 435 4.78 7.85 -34.97
N SER A 436 3.82 8.13 -34.09
CA SER A 436 2.71 9.06 -34.36
C SER A 436 2.97 10.50 -33.90
N SER A 437 4.01 10.74 -33.10
CA SER A 437 4.33 12.07 -32.57
C SER A 437 5.04 12.93 -33.63
N SER A 438 4.57 14.17 -33.81
CA SER A 438 5.23 15.17 -34.66
C SER A 438 6.30 15.98 -33.91
N GLU A 439 6.25 15.97 -32.62
CA GLU A 439 7.15 16.66 -31.68
C GLU A 439 7.90 15.64 -30.84
N PRO A 440 9.05 15.98 -30.27
CA PRO A 440 9.73 15.08 -29.33
C PRO A 440 8.79 14.63 -28.20
N LEU A 441 8.84 13.36 -27.85
CA LEU A 441 7.94 12.74 -26.85
C LEU A 441 8.69 12.53 -25.52
N TYR A 442 8.15 13.03 -24.43
CA TYR A 442 8.44 12.52 -23.10
C TYR A 442 7.33 11.55 -22.68
N LEU A 443 7.68 10.33 -22.36
CA LEU A 443 6.73 9.30 -21.93
C LEU A 443 7.19 8.63 -20.66
N HIS A 444 6.29 8.53 -19.67
CA HIS A 444 6.46 7.70 -18.50
C HIS A 444 5.46 6.53 -18.56
N ALA A 445 5.97 5.31 -18.54
CA ALA A 445 5.17 4.09 -18.50
C ALA A 445 5.39 3.36 -17.18
N THR A 446 4.30 2.96 -16.52
CA THR A 446 4.33 2.05 -15.37
C THR A 446 3.61 0.76 -15.76
N THR A 447 4.32 -0.37 -15.88
CA THR A 447 3.72 -1.64 -16.32
C THR A 447 2.90 -2.31 -15.23
N MET A 448 2.33 -3.51 -15.47
CA MET A 448 1.51 -4.21 -14.48
C MET A 448 1.64 -5.75 -14.54
N GLN A 449 2.19 -6.32 -15.60
CA GLN A 449 2.23 -7.77 -15.85
C GLN A 449 2.83 -8.56 -14.68
N ASN A 450 3.90 -8.03 -14.07
CA ASN A 450 4.64 -8.73 -13.02
C ASN A 450 4.04 -8.56 -11.62
N HIS A 451 2.85 -7.93 -11.51
CA HIS A 451 2.13 -7.80 -10.24
C HIS A 451 1.57 -9.17 -9.80
N GLN A 452 1.55 -9.41 -8.49
CA GLN A 452 0.92 -10.60 -7.91
C GLN A 452 -0.60 -10.66 -8.21
N PRO A 453 -1.28 -11.83 -8.12
CA PRO A 453 -0.80 -13.12 -7.62
C PRO A 453 0.06 -13.87 -8.64
N TYR A 454 0.92 -14.78 -8.15
CA TYR A 454 1.76 -15.63 -9.00
C TYR A 454 1.26 -17.09 -9.02
N SER A 455 0.07 -17.34 -8.51
CA SER A 455 -0.56 -18.67 -8.45
C SER A 455 -1.24 -19.10 -9.75
N ASP A 456 -1.25 -18.24 -10.76
CA ASP A 456 -1.87 -18.46 -12.07
C ASP A 456 -0.88 -18.95 -13.15
N GLY A 457 0.36 -19.24 -12.76
CA GLY A 457 1.38 -19.78 -13.66
C GLY A 457 1.32 -21.31 -13.81
N ASP A 458 2.24 -21.86 -14.62
CA ASP A 458 2.32 -23.29 -14.93
C ASP A 458 2.90 -24.13 -13.79
N SER A 459 3.51 -23.50 -12.79
CA SER A 459 4.13 -24.15 -11.63
C SER A 459 3.28 -24.00 -10.38
N ASP A 460 3.34 -24.98 -9.48
CA ASP A 460 2.83 -24.87 -8.10
C ASP A 460 3.71 -23.93 -7.23
N ASP A 461 4.90 -23.54 -7.73
CA ASP A 461 5.84 -22.66 -7.07
C ASP A 461 5.67 -21.21 -7.59
N GLU A 462 5.17 -20.31 -6.74
CA GLU A 462 4.94 -18.91 -7.07
C GLU A 462 6.24 -18.17 -7.49
N PHE A 463 7.40 -18.57 -6.97
CA PHE A 463 8.68 -17.96 -7.34
C PHE A 463 9.07 -18.30 -8.78
N LEU A 464 8.88 -19.53 -9.22
CA LEU A 464 9.13 -19.92 -10.61
C LEU A 464 8.15 -19.24 -11.58
N ASN A 465 6.90 -19.10 -11.18
CA ASN A 465 5.91 -18.37 -11.98
C ASN A 465 6.28 -16.88 -12.10
N TYR A 466 6.75 -16.27 -11.01
CA TYR A 466 7.27 -14.91 -11.03
C TYR A 466 8.48 -14.79 -11.99
N LEU A 467 9.46 -15.68 -11.89
CA LEU A 467 10.64 -15.68 -12.78
C LEU A 467 10.24 -15.79 -14.27
N SER A 468 9.23 -16.60 -14.58
CA SER A 468 8.72 -16.72 -15.95
C SER A 468 8.10 -15.41 -16.47
N ARG A 469 7.43 -14.63 -15.61
CA ARG A 469 6.91 -13.30 -15.96
C ARG A 469 8.04 -12.29 -16.21
N ILE A 470 9.09 -12.32 -15.35
CA ILE A 470 10.27 -11.48 -15.52
C ILE A 470 10.97 -11.81 -16.84
N GLN A 471 11.15 -13.07 -17.17
CA GLN A 471 11.73 -13.49 -18.44
C GLN A 471 10.94 -12.91 -19.63
N HIS A 472 9.61 -13.09 -19.63
CA HIS A 472 8.76 -12.59 -20.72
C HIS A 472 8.84 -11.07 -20.88
N SER A 473 8.79 -10.33 -19.76
CA SER A 473 8.92 -8.86 -19.75
C SER A 473 10.30 -8.41 -20.25
N ALA A 474 11.37 -9.11 -19.84
CA ALA A 474 12.75 -8.79 -20.24
C ALA A 474 13.02 -9.10 -21.72
N ASP A 475 12.49 -10.20 -22.22
CA ASP A 475 12.60 -10.57 -23.64
C ASP A 475 11.91 -9.52 -24.52
N GLY A 476 10.69 -9.06 -24.13
CA GLY A 476 9.98 -8.00 -24.83
C GLY A 476 10.69 -6.64 -24.77
N LEU A 477 11.31 -6.30 -23.64
CA LEU A 477 12.15 -5.08 -23.54
C LEU A 477 13.31 -5.14 -24.56
N ALA A 478 14.01 -6.26 -24.64
CA ALA A 478 15.12 -6.43 -25.57
C ALA A 478 14.66 -6.30 -27.04
N GLU A 479 13.48 -6.87 -27.36
CA GLU A 479 12.89 -6.76 -28.71
C GLU A 479 12.51 -5.31 -29.04
N MET A 480 11.85 -4.59 -28.13
CA MET A 480 11.54 -3.18 -28.30
C MET A 480 12.80 -2.33 -28.56
N LEU A 481 13.88 -2.56 -27.79
CA LEU A 481 15.13 -1.82 -27.99
C LEU A 481 15.79 -2.14 -29.34
N GLU A 482 15.67 -3.37 -29.84
CA GLU A 482 16.11 -3.74 -31.19
C GLU A 482 15.29 -2.97 -32.26
N HIS A 483 13.96 -2.96 -32.16
CA HIS A 483 13.11 -2.19 -33.08
C HIS A 483 13.45 -0.70 -33.06
N LEU A 484 13.61 -0.10 -31.87
CA LEU A 484 14.01 1.30 -31.74
C LEU A 484 15.42 1.58 -32.27
N SER A 485 16.34 0.58 -32.27
CA SER A 485 17.67 0.73 -32.86
C SER A 485 17.65 0.86 -34.38
N GLU A 486 16.64 0.26 -35.03
CA GLU A 486 16.39 0.35 -36.45
C GLU A 486 15.63 1.61 -36.86
N ALA A 487 14.97 2.27 -35.88
CA ALA A 487 14.22 3.49 -36.10
C ALA A 487 15.13 4.71 -36.32
N ASN A 488 14.70 5.65 -37.15
CA ASN A 488 15.45 6.89 -37.41
C ASN A 488 15.20 7.99 -36.36
N GLU A 489 14.25 7.79 -35.47
CA GLU A 489 13.84 8.77 -34.47
C GLU A 489 14.80 8.71 -33.26
N PRO A 490 15.56 9.77 -32.95
CA PRO A 490 16.44 9.80 -31.80
C PRO A 490 15.67 9.53 -30.53
N THR A 491 16.05 8.50 -29.78
CA THR A 491 15.32 8.04 -28.60
C THR A 491 16.26 7.64 -27.48
N ILE A 492 15.93 8.03 -26.26
CA ILE A 492 16.53 7.58 -25.00
C ILE A 492 15.50 6.73 -24.28
N VAL A 493 15.90 5.57 -23.78
CA VAL A 493 15.07 4.70 -22.93
C VAL A 493 15.77 4.51 -21.58
N LEU A 494 15.07 4.84 -20.51
CA LEU A 494 15.43 4.48 -19.14
C LEU A 494 14.46 3.38 -18.66
N PHE A 495 14.96 2.17 -18.43
CA PHE A 495 14.20 1.06 -17.85
C PHE A 495 14.64 0.83 -16.42
N ILE A 496 13.67 0.66 -15.51
CA ILE A 496 13.89 0.33 -14.10
C ILE A 496 12.84 -0.65 -13.59
N GLY A 497 13.17 -1.40 -12.52
CA GLY A 497 12.18 -2.03 -11.65
C GLY A 497 11.72 -1.09 -10.53
N ASP A 498 10.46 -1.15 -10.12
CA ASP A 498 9.95 -0.28 -9.06
C ASP A 498 10.26 -0.78 -7.64
N HIS A 499 10.25 -2.09 -7.43
CA HIS A 499 10.58 -2.78 -6.17
C HIS A 499 10.67 -4.31 -6.38
N PHE A 500 11.21 -5.01 -5.40
CA PHE A 500 11.11 -6.48 -5.35
C PHE A 500 9.65 -6.93 -5.14
N PRO A 501 9.24 -8.10 -5.67
CA PRO A 501 7.88 -8.63 -5.56
C PRO A 501 7.52 -9.01 -4.13
N SER A 502 6.22 -9.11 -3.84
CA SER A 502 5.72 -9.72 -2.61
C SER A 502 5.58 -11.23 -2.79
N LEU A 503 6.63 -11.97 -2.52
CA LEU A 503 6.67 -13.45 -2.55
C LEU A 503 6.68 -13.98 -1.12
N ARG A 504 5.57 -13.74 -0.40
CA ARG A 504 5.45 -14.05 1.02
C ARG A 504 4.50 -15.21 1.27
N GLY A 505 4.64 -15.82 2.40
CA GLY A 505 3.87 -16.94 2.91
C GLY A 505 4.76 -17.74 3.85
N ASP A 506 4.23 -18.74 4.53
CA ASP A 506 5.02 -19.57 5.45
C ASP A 506 6.22 -20.25 4.75
N ASN A 507 6.09 -20.53 3.45
CA ASN A 507 7.14 -21.09 2.59
C ASN A 507 7.66 -20.07 1.56
N GLY A 508 7.41 -18.77 1.76
CA GLY A 508 7.84 -17.73 0.82
C GLY A 508 9.35 -17.67 0.70
N ILE A 509 9.84 -17.28 -0.49
CA ILE A 509 11.26 -17.28 -0.83
C ILE A 509 12.11 -16.46 0.15
N TYR A 510 11.61 -15.31 0.62
CA TYR A 510 12.36 -14.47 1.57
C TYR A 510 12.57 -15.12 2.93
N ASN A 511 11.61 -15.93 3.40
CA ASN A 511 11.78 -16.71 4.63
C ASN A 511 12.80 -17.83 4.44
N GLN A 512 12.82 -18.47 3.27
CA GLN A 512 13.80 -19.49 2.93
C GLN A 512 15.22 -18.90 2.81
N LEU A 513 15.33 -17.67 2.29
CA LEU A 513 16.58 -16.90 2.22
C LEU A 513 16.98 -16.28 3.58
N ASN A 514 16.19 -16.47 4.64
CA ASN A 514 16.42 -15.89 5.98
C ASN A 514 16.57 -14.34 5.94
N ILE A 515 15.78 -13.66 5.11
CA ILE A 515 15.79 -12.20 5.06
C ILE A 515 15.09 -11.64 6.30
N THR A 516 15.77 -10.72 6.97
CA THR A 516 15.33 -10.03 8.20
C THR A 516 15.54 -8.53 8.08
N SER A 517 15.16 -7.76 9.12
CA SER A 517 15.44 -6.32 9.19
C SER A 517 16.94 -5.96 9.15
N GLU A 518 17.83 -6.90 9.50
CA GLU A 518 19.28 -6.69 9.55
C GLU A 518 19.96 -6.88 8.18
N ASN A 519 19.37 -7.66 7.26
CA ASN A 519 19.98 -8.01 5.98
C ASN A 519 19.08 -7.74 4.76
N CYS A 520 18.00 -6.95 4.91
CA CYS A 520 17.04 -6.66 3.85
C CYS A 520 17.48 -5.56 2.87
N SER A 521 18.68 -5.01 2.98
CA SER A 521 19.15 -3.88 2.15
C SER A 521 19.06 -4.17 0.66
N ASP A 522 19.41 -5.39 0.26
CA ASP A 522 19.43 -5.80 -1.15
C ASP A 522 18.03 -5.79 -1.80
N LEU A 523 16.97 -5.90 -1.00
CA LEU A 523 15.59 -5.80 -1.48
C LEU A 523 15.15 -4.37 -1.83
N TYR A 524 15.95 -3.38 -1.50
CA TYR A 524 15.75 -1.97 -1.86
C TYR A 524 16.67 -1.52 -2.99
N GLU A 525 17.56 -2.41 -3.48
CA GLU A 525 18.44 -2.13 -4.61
C GLU A 525 17.81 -2.69 -5.90
N GLN A 526 17.71 -1.85 -6.92
CA GLN A 526 17.18 -2.18 -8.22
C GLN A 526 18.21 -1.92 -9.32
N HIS A 527 18.03 -2.58 -10.47
CA HIS A 527 18.82 -2.34 -11.67
C HIS A 527 18.15 -1.32 -12.56
N TYR A 528 18.95 -0.52 -13.26
CA TYR A 528 18.50 0.30 -14.38
C TYR A 528 19.26 -0.06 -15.65
N ILE A 529 18.60 0.13 -16.79
CA ILE A 529 19.21 0.15 -18.12
C ILE A 529 18.95 1.52 -18.73
N LEU A 530 20.00 2.18 -19.19
CA LEU A 530 19.91 3.39 -20.00
C LEU A 530 20.42 3.09 -21.40
N TRP A 531 19.57 3.33 -22.39
CA TRP A 531 19.80 3.05 -23.79
C TRP A 531 19.53 4.29 -24.67
N ASN A 532 20.23 4.41 -25.79
CA ASN A 532 19.91 5.39 -26.83
C ASN A 532 20.36 4.89 -28.21
N ASN A 533 19.74 5.43 -29.29
CA ASN A 533 20.05 5.07 -30.68
C ASN A 533 20.80 6.15 -31.49
N PHE A 534 21.33 7.18 -30.85
CA PHE A 534 21.92 8.31 -31.57
C PHE A 534 23.33 8.74 -31.09
N ASN A 535 24.11 7.82 -30.56
CA ASN A 535 25.49 8.03 -30.09
C ASN A 535 25.64 9.09 -28.97
N MET A 536 24.67 9.20 -28.06
CA MET A 536 24.86 9.91 -26.82
C MET A 536 25.88 9.15 -25.96
N ASP A 537 26.90 9.85 -25.47
CA ASP A 537 27.84 9.24 -24.53
C ASP A 537 27.17 9.05 -23.16
N ILE A 538 27.00 7.80 -22.77
CA ILE A 538 26.40 7.38 -21.50
C ILE A 538 27.42 6.66 -20.61
N SER A 539 28.70 6.68 -20.95
CA SER A 539 29.76 5.97 -20.23
C SER A 539 30.01 6.49 -18.81
N ASP A 540 29.71 7.77 -18.56
CA ASP A 540 29.88 8.44 -17.28
C ASP A 540 28.67 8.27 -16.35
N MET A 541 27.68 7.45 -16.73
CA MET A 541 26.53 7.19 -15.87
C MET A 541 26.97 6.52 -14.56
N PRO A 542 26.50 7.04 -13.43
CA PRO A 542 26.88 6.51 -12.13
C PRO A 542 26.36 5.09 -11.93
N ARG A 543 27.26 4.20 -11.54
CA ARG A 543 26.92 2.79 -11.31
C ARG A 543 26.04 2.56 -10.07
N TYR A 544 25.89 3.55 -9.21
CA TYR A 544 25.10 3.45 -7.98
C TYR A 544 24.56 4.81 -7.55
N ARG A 545 23.23 4.97 -7.50
CA ARG A 545 22.57 6.19 -7.02
C ARG A 545 21.11 5.94 -6.58
N ASP A 546 20.51 6.95 -5.93
CA ASP A 546 19.07 7.00 -5.77
C ASP A 546 18.40 7.40 -7.10
N ILE A 547 17.12 7.03 -7.23
CA ILE A 547 16.37 7.21 -8.47
C ILE A 547 16.22 8.70 -8.87
N MET A 548 16.15 9.59 -7.90
CA MET A 548 16.04 11.04 -8.14
C MET A 548 17.27 11.58 -8.88
N HIS A 549 18.46 11.13 -8.46
CA HIS A 549 19.69 11.49 -9.10
C HIS A 549 19.84 10.84 -10.48
N LEU A 550 19.30 9.64 -10.67
CA LEU A 550 19.32 8.96 -11.95
C LEU A 550 18.51 9.74 -12.99
N VAL A 551 17.24 10.07 -12.70
CA VAL A 551 16.37 10.84 -13.60
C VAL A 551 16.94 12.23 -13.85
N ALA A 552 17.40 12.94 -12.80
CA ALA A 552 18.04 14.24 -12.94
C ALA A 552 19.33 14.17 -13.76
N HIS A 553 20.11 13.09 -13.63
CA HIS A 553 21.35 12.90 -14.37
C HIS A 553 21.10 12.65 -15.85
N VAL A 554 20.11 11.86 -16.22
CA VAL A 554 19.67 11.68 -17.61
C VAL A 554 19.29 13.03 -18.22
N LEU A 555 18.51 13.83 -17.51
CA LEU A 555 18.15 15.19 -17.91
C LEU A 555 19.37 16.11 -18.06
N PHE A 556 20.31 16.04 -17.10
CA PHE A 556 21.48 16.90 -17.05
C PHE A 556 22.51 16.53 -18.11
N GLN A 557 22.83 15.26 -18.27
CA GLN A 557 23.75 14.75 -19.29
C GLN A 557 23.29 15.16 -20.70
N TYR A 558 22.01 15.03 -20.96
CA TYR A 558 21.45 15.40 -22.24
C TYR A 558 21.55 16.92 -22.52
N ARG A 559 21.48 17.76 -21.47
CA ARG A 559 21.64 19.21 -21.59
C ARG A 559 23.09 19.64 -21.88
N HIS A 560 24.08 18.95 -21.34
CA HIS A 560 25.48 19.35 -21.34
C HIS A 560 26.37 18.48 -22.25
N ALA A 561 25.88 17.34 -22.71
CA ALA A 561 26.56 16.50 -23.69
C ALA A 561 26.27 16.93 -25.11
#